data_57a8a478d55a87c630467d5eeb8719e2
#
_entry.id   57a8a478d55a87c630467d5eeb8719e2
#
_cell.length_a   1.000
_cell.length_b   1.000
_cell.length_c   1.000
_cell.angle_alpha   90.00
_cell.angle_beta   90.00
_cell.angle_gamma   90.00
#
_symmetry.space_group_name_H-M   'P 1'
#
loop_
_entity.id
_entity.type
_entity.pdbx_description
1 polymer ?
#
loop_
_entity_poly.entity_id
_entity_poly.type
_entity_poly.pdbx_seq_one_letter_code
_entity_poly.pdbx_strand_id
1 'polypeptide(L)'
;MRRRQSWLRWTATSLWLAVVASAFPPGGFGRQVEQVQPVDWARFAAATGVRSNDTFGQTLTSVLQNEARYELRWVAAEQTLVTNLPGWEGLECYPPRFDAYNYECAVRPLTGFAYGMAALLKTGIYSPAAGGLSRADALHRTELAIRGVAFTHIVNTPSDYGGHRWGQGAAQSWEAAYWCAQAAQAAWWLWGDLSPQTRRAVAKMVEYDADAFITMTVPYWADRQGKIVTPGDTKAEENAWNSLLLASAQAMMPQHPRVEKWRQKASEYQISAYSRQSDLTNSTLVDGKPAKDWLQGYNVFADGVLVNHNRVHPDYMLAQETCFASLVAVSLARQYIPQSMVFNAGLAYRALTEVQFTPGADTKYGTGKAFTAPGGTIYYRTADGGYSADTYYPQGSDWTTKITDGYLNMDLAAAQLGLDAGKPFSALGWATARAQSLLALQNRAGHDGNIYQPGDWTAKYRGTDELIFQSNAQAWMQGWLMQNHLMSPVGDHWGPVRGGG
;
A
#
# COMPACT_ATOMS: atom_id res chain seq x y z
N MET A 1 40.73 -13.09 15.14
CA MET A 1 40.86 -12.19 13.98
C MET A 1 39.47 -11.64 13.60
N ARG A 2 39.16 -10.43 14.00
CA ARG A 2 37.88 -9.79 13.74
C ARG A 2 37.95 -9.09 12.37
N ARG A 3 37.26 -9.62 11.36
CA ARG A 3 37.06 -8.91 10.09
C ARG A 3 35.99 -7.81 10.33
N ARG A 4 36.40 -6.56 10.28
CA ARG A 4 35.53 -5.41 10.18
C ARG A 4 34.93 -5.41 8.78
N GLN A 5 33.63 -5.65 8.65
CA GLN A 5 32.90 -5.34 7.43
C GLN A 5 32.66 -3.83 7.39
N SER A 6 33.28 -3.17 6.44
CA SER A 6 33.08 -1.77 6.11
C SER A 6 31.73 -1.63 5.40
N TRP A 7 30.77 -1.04 6.08
CA TRP A 7 29.52 -0.61 5.49
C TRP A 7 29.75 0.65 4.66
N LEU A 8 29.62 0.54 3.35
CA LEU A 8 29.54 1.69 2.45
C LEU A 8 28.30 2.51 2.81
N ARG A 9 28.54 3.66 3.43
CA ARG A 9 27.51 4.68 3.58
C ARG A 9 27.24 5.28 2.19
N TRP A 10 26.08 4.95 1.62
CA TRP A 10 25.55 5.68 0.50
C TRP A 10 25.01 7.01 1.03
N THR A 11 25.78 8.06 0.85
CA THR A 11 25.29 9.43 1.00
C THR A 11 24.49 9.73 -0.27
N ALA A 12 23.16 9.61 -0.18
CA ALA A 12 22.27 10.22 -1.14
C ALA A 12 22.50 11.75 -1.07
N THR A 13 23.17 12.29 -2.07
CA THR A 13 23.28 13.74 -2.25
C THR A 13 21.94 14.25 -2.73
N SER A 14 21.02 14.47 -1.79
CA SER A 14 19.76 15.14 -2.05
C SER A 14 20.06 16.61 -2.34
N LEU A 15 19.88 17.02 -3.59
CA LEU A 15 19.82 18.45 -3.91
C LEU A 15 18.57 19.03 -3.24
N TRP A 16 18.77 19.72 -2.13
CA TRP A 16 17.75 20.51 -1.45
C TRP A 16 17.45 21.74 -2.28
N LEU A 17 16.35 21.73 -3.03
CA LEU A 17 15.69 22.95 -3.44
C LEU A 17 14.99 23.53 -2.20
N ALA A 18 15.44 24.70 -1.79
CA ALA A 18 14.81 25.47 -0.73
C ALA A 18 13.36 25.81 -1.17
N VAL A 19 12.40 25.08 -0.62
CA VAL A 19 11.00 25.45 -0.73
C VAL A 19 10.76 26.66 0.16
N VAL A 20 10.51 27.79 -0.45
CA VAL A 20 10.02 29.00 0.21
C VAL A 20 8.73 28.62 0.93
N ALA A 21 8.74 28.66 2.25
CA ALA A 21 7.57 28.52 3.08
C ALA A 21 6.61 29.68 2.77
N SER A 22 5.68 29.47 1.85
CA SER A 22 4.56 30.36 1.69
C SER A 22 3.65 30.17 2.90
N ALA A 23 3.61 31.17 3.76
CA ALA A 23 2.75 31.24 4.92
C ALA A 23 1.29 31.04 4.48
N PHE A 24 0.69 29.91 4.86
CA PHE A 24 -0.73 29.69 4.72
C PHE A 24 -1.49 30.59 5.71
N PRO A 25 -2.57 31.24 5.30
CA PRO A 25 -3.32 32.08 6.22
C PRO A 25 -3.96 31.21 7.32
N PRO A 26 -3.97 31.68 8.58
CA PRO A 26 -4.65 31.00 9.68
C PRO A 26 -6.17 31.19 9.51
N GLY A 27 -6.82 30.24 8.88
CA GLY A 27 -8.26 30.31 8.62
C GLY A 27 -8.94 28.95 8.69
N GLY A 28 -9.70 28.72 9.76
CA GLY A 28 -10.83 27.81 9.74
C GLY A 28 -10.59 26.35 10.11
N PHE A 29 -10.07 26.07 11.29
CA PHE A 29 -9.78 24.70 11.78
C PHE A 29 -11.01 23.81 12.07
N GLY A 30 -12.24 24.27 11.86
CA GLY A 30 -13.47 23.50 12.10
C GLY A 30 -14.06 22.80 10.87
N ARG A 31 -13.73 23.25 9.66
CA ARG A 31 -14.38 22.77 8.42
C ARG A 31 -13.89 21.42 7.88
N GLN A 32 -12.72 20.96 8.27
CA GLN A 32 -12.08 19.78 7.65
C GLN A 32 -12.79 18.47 8.01
N VAL A 33 -13.25 18.32 9.27
CA VAL A 33 -13.98 17.11 9.70
C VAL A 33 -15.34 17.02 9.01
N GLU A 34 -15.99 18.16 8.76
CA GLU A 34 -17.29 18.24 8.08
C GLU A 34 -17.21 17.84 6.60
N GLN A 35 -16.00 17.82 6.02
CA GLN A 35 -15.76 17.43 4.62
C GLN A 35 -15.57 15.94 4.44
N VAL A 36 -15.27 15.20 5.51
CA VAL A 36 -15.15 13.74 5.46
C VAL A 36 -16.54 13.13 5.33
N GLN A 37 -16.76 12.44 4.24
CA GLN A 37 -17.94 11.62 4.03
C GLN A 37 -17.67 10.21 4.56
N PRO A 38 -18.29 9.77 5.67
CA PRO A 38 -18.12 8.43 6.20
C PRO A 38 -18.53 7.36 5.18
N VAL A 39 -17.93 6.18 5.27
CA VAL A 39 -18.40 5.02 4.51
C VAL A 39 -19.83 4.67 4.94
N ASP A 40 -20.73 4.56 3.98
CA ASP A 40 -22.09 4.06 4.23
C ASP A 40 -22.07 2.53 4.40
N TRP A 41 -21.76 2.09 5.62
CA TRP A 41 -21.70 0.66 5.94
C TRP A 41 -23.06 -0.03 5.89
N ALA A 42 -24.17 0.70 5.97
CA ALA A 42 -25.51 0.10 5.84
C ALA A 42 -25.70 -0.54 4.48
N ARG A 43 -25.10 0.01 3.41
CA ARG A 43 -25.09 -0.58 2.07
C ARG A 43 -24.47 -1.98 2.03
N PHE A 44 -23.53 -2.24 2.92
CA PHE A 44 -22.79 -3.50 2.99
C PHE A 44 -23.41 -4.50 3.97
N ALA A 45 -24.50 -4.14 4.66
CA ALA A 45 -25.14 -4.97 5.68
C ALA A 45 -25.64 -6.32 5.16
N ALA A 46 -26.02 -6.39 3.88
CA ALA A 46 -26.43 -7.64 3.21
C ALA A 46 -25.23 -8.48 2.71
N ALA A 47 -24.03 -7.88 2.63
CA ALA A 47 -22.80 -8.57 2.29
C ALA A 47 -22.29 -9.32 3.53
N THR A 48 -22.93 -10.44 3.85
CA THR A 48 -22.56 -11.26 4.99
C THR A 48 -21.25 -11.98 4.72
N GLY A 49 -20.22 -11.69 5.50
CA GLY A 49 -19.00 -12.46 5.68
C GLY A 49 -18.49 -13.27 4.47
N VAL A 50 -17.83 -14.35 4.76
CA VAL A 50 -17.37 -15.31 3.74
C VAL A 50 -18.44 -16.36 3.52
N ARG A 51 -18.80 -16.61 2.26
CA ARG A 51 -19.75 -17.67 1.90
C ARG A 51 -19.18 -19.04 2.28
N SER A 52 -20.05 -19.98 2.69
CA SER A 52 -19.63 -21.31 3.14
C SER A 52 -18.92 -22.14 2.06
N ASN A 53 -19.14 -21.83 0.78
CA ASN A 53 -18.49 -22.49 -0.36
C ASN A 53 -17.28 -21.73 -0.89
N ASP A 54 -16.90 -20.61 -0.29
CA ASP A 54 -15.72 -19.84 -0.67
C ASP A 54 -14.51 -20.28 0.16
N THR A 55 -13.82 -21.31 -0.30
CA THR A 55 -12.62 -21.84 0.36
C THR A 55 -11.49 -20.80 0.43
N PHE A 56 -11.32 -19.98 -0.61
CA PHE A 56 -10.30 -18.92 -0.63
C PHE A 56 -10.57 -17.87 0.44
N GLY A 57 -11.78 -17.32 0.47
CA GLY A 57 -12.17 -16.33 1.46
C GLY A 57 -12.13 -16.86 2.90
N GLN A 58 -12.47 -18.15 3.13
CA GLN A 58 -12.32 -18.78 4.43
C GLN A 58 -10.85 -18.91 4.84
N THR A 59 -9.97 -19.32 3.92
CA THR A 59 -8.53 -19.40 4.16
C THR A 59 -7.98 -18.02 4.55
N LEU A 60 -8.29 -17.01 3.77
CA LEU A 60 -7.79 -15.65 4.03
C LEU A 60 -8.39 -15.04 5.33
N THR A 61 -9.64 -15.36 5.66
CA THR A 61 -10.23 -14.98 6.95
C THR A 61 -9.47 -15.62 8.11
N SER A 62 -9.07 -16.88 7.99
CA SER A 62 -8.26 -17.56 9.00
C SER A 62 -6.87 -16.92 9.15
N VAL A 63 -6.23 -16.56 8.02
CA VAL A 63 -4.97 -15.81 8.01
C VAL A 63 -5.12 -14.50 8.81
N LEU A 64 -6.13 -13.70 8.49
CA LEU A 64 -6.35 -12.42 9.17
C LEU A 64 -6.67 -12.56 10.67
N GLN A 65 -7.43 -13.57 11.06
CA GLN A 65 -7.72 -13.81 12.48
C GLN A 65 -6.46 -14.23 13.26
N ASN A 66 -5.59 -15.01 12.65
CA ASN A 66 -4.31 -15.37 13.23
C ASN A 66 -3.39 -14.15 13.38
N GLU A 67 -3.31 -13.30 12.35
CA GLU A 67 -2.54 -12.05 12.40
C GLU A 67 -3.10 -11.10 13.45
N ALA A 68 -4.40 -10.89 13.50
CA ALA A 68 -5.01 -10.03 14.51
C ALA A 68 -4.67 -10.47 15.94
N ARG A 69 -4.60 -11.78 16.19
CA ARG A 69 -4.16 -12.33 17.47
C ARG A 69 -2.70 -11.99 17.77
N TYR A 70 -1.83 -12.14 16.80
CA TYR A 70 -0.41 -11.80 16.91
C TYR A 70 -0.24 -10.30 17.16
N GLU A 71 -0.85 -9.48 16.32
CA GLU A 71 -0.74 -8.01 16.32
C GLU A 71 -1.29 -7.36 17.60
N LEU A 72 -2.41 -7.87 18.11
CA LEU A 72 -2.96 -7.38 19.39
C LEU A 72 -2.04 -7.68 20.59
N ARG A 73 -1.31 -8.80 20.55
CA ARG A 73 -0.28 -9.12 21.56
C ARG A 73 0.94 -8.23 21.38
N TRP A 74 1.39 -8.05 20.15
CA TRP A 74 2.52 -7.19 19.83
C TRP A 74 2.28 -5.74 20.29
N VAL A 75 1.14 -5.15 19.96
CA VAL A 75 0.79 -3.81 20.39
C VAL A 75 0.79 -3.70 21.94
N ALA A 76 0.32 -4.74 22.62
CA ALA A 76 0.31 -4.75 24.10
C ALA A 76 1.72 -4.85 24.69
N ALA A 77 2.64 -5.58 24.04
CA ALA A 77 3.99 -5.84 24.53
C ALA A 77 5.00 -4.75 24.15
N GLU A 78 4.89 -4.24 22.91
CA GLU A 78 5.90 -3.39 22.31
C GLU A 78 5.54 -1.90 22.29
N GLN A 79 4.24 -1.54 22.40
CA GLN A 79 3.80 -0.15 22.37
C GLN A 79 3.66 0.41 23.78
N THR A 80 4.20 1.61 23.96
CA THR A 80 4.08 2.34 25.24
C THR A 80 2.91 3.32 25.13
N LEU A 81 1.93 3.15 26.01
CA LEU A 81 0.82 4.10 26.15
C LEU A 81 1.34 5.43 26.72
N VAL A 82 1.02 6.53 26.07
CA VAL A 82 1.33 7.88 26.54
C VAL A 82 0.06 8.73 26.62
N THR A 83 0.05 9.69 27.57
CA THR A 83 -1.09 10.58 27.81
C THR A 83 -0.71 12.06 27.69
N ASN A 84 0.56 12.36 27.42
CA ASN A 84 1.11 13.71 27.49
C ASN A 84 1.91 14.06 26.21
N LEU A 85 1.40 13.72 25.05
CA LEU A 85 1.95 14.25 23.80
C LEU A 85 1.70 15.76 23.74
N PRO A 86 2.71 16.60 23.45
CA PRO A 86 2.56 18.04 23.33
C PRO A 86 1.44 18.43 22.36
N GLY A 87 0.50 19.23 22.84
CA GLY A 87 -0.70 19.62 22.09
C GLY A 87 -1.87 18.62 22.18
N TRP A 88 -1.66 17.48 22.88
CA TRP A 88 -2.65 16.40 23.04
C TRP A 88 -2.69 15.88 24.49
N GLU A 89 -2.40 16.75 25.44
CA GLU A 89 -2.33 16.44 26.85
C GLU A 89 -3.64 15.80 27.37
N GLY A 90 -3.52 14.74 28.14
CA GLY A 90 -4.65 13.99 28.68
C GLY A 90 -5.31 13.03 27.70
N LEU A 91 -4.82 12.94 26.44
CA LEU A 91 -5.32 11.98 25.45
C LEU A 91 -4.35 10.80 25.31
N GLU A 92 -4.86 9.61 25.55
CA GLU A 92 -4.09 8.38 25.39
C GLU A 92 -3.84 8.06 23.92
N CYS A 93 -2.60 7.61 23.60
CA CYS A 93 -2.26 7.07 22.30
C CYS A 93 -1.05 6.14 22.37
N TYR A 94 -0.83 5.37 21.29
CA TYR A 94 0.41 4.64 21.00
C TYR A 94 1.24 5.44 19.99
N PRO A 95 2.22 6.24 20.41
CA PRO A 95 3.03 6.99 19.47
C PRO A 95 3.98 6.04 18.70
N PRO A 96 4.36 6.38 17.46
CA PRO A 96 5.43 5.70 16.77
C PRO A 96 6.72 5.69 17.59
N ARG A 97 7.43 4.56 17.60
CA ARG A 97 8.69 4.40 18.33
C ARG A 97 9.86 4.82 17.45
N PHE A 98 10.25 6.07 17.55
CA PHE A 98 11.33 6.68 16.76
C PHE A 98 12.76 6.28 17.21
N ASP A 99 12.89 5.41 18.20
CA ASP A 99 14.12 4.70 18.55
C ASP A 99 14.42 3.53 17.60
N ALA A 100 13.52 3.22 16.69
CA ALA A 100 13.66 2.19 15.69
C ALA A 100 14.71 2.55 14.61
N TYR A 101 15.04 1.58 13.77
CA TYR A 101 16.04 1.67 12.70
C TYR A 101 15.86 2.90 11.80
N ASN A 102 14.62 3.20 11.44
CA ASN A 102 14.22 4.38 10.68
C ASN A 102 12.74 4.71 10.95
N TYR A 103 12.22 5.78 10.36
CA TYR A 103 10.80 6.18 10.53
C TYR A 103 9.82 5.15 9.92
N GLU A 104 10.24 4.42 8.91
CA GLU A 104 9.51 3.29 8.35
C GLU A 104 9.17 2.26 9.44
N CYS A 105 10.17 1.86 10.24
CA CYS A 105 9.97 0.94 11.35
C CYS A 105 9.27 1.57 12.59
N ALA A 106 8.97 2.86 12.56
CA ALA A 106 8.30 3.57 13.63
C ALA A 106 6.82 3.81 13.34
N VAL A 107 6.51 4.29 12.12
CA VAL A 107 5.15 4.69 11.72
C VAL A 107 4.39 3.54 11.06
N ARG A 108 5.03 2.81 10.14
CA ARG A 108 4.43 1.69 9.39
C ARG A 108 3.77 0.64 10.28
N PRO A 109 4.39 0.16 11.39
CA PRO A 109 3.77 -0.84 12.24
C PRO A 109 2.37 -0.44 12.73
N LEU A 110 2.24 0.79 13.23
CA LEU A 110 0.97 1.27 13.75
C LEU A 110 -0.08 1.48 12.65
N THR A 111 0.35 1.91 11.45
CA THR A 111 -0.58 2.11 10.32
C THR A 111 -1.05 0.79 9.75
N GLY A 112 -0.16 -0.19 9.61
CA GLY A 112 -0.49 -1.55 9.17
C GLY A 112 -1.42 -2.26 10.15
N PHE A 113 -1.09 -2.22 11.45
CA PHE A 113 -1.96 -2.73 12.51
C PHE A 113 -3.36 -2.09 12.45
N ALA A 114 -3.44 -0.75 12.38
CA ALA A 114 -4.70 -0.05 12.37
C ALA A 114 -5.54 -0.40 11.13
N TYR A 115 -4.91 -0.53 9.97
CA TYR A 115 -5.58 -0.91 8.71
C TYR A 115 -6.20 -2.30 8.79
N GLY A 116 -5.40 -3.31 9.19
CA GLY A 116 -5.86 -4.68 9.33
C GLY A 116 -7.00 -4.81 10.34
N MET A 117 -6.84 -4.19 11.52
CA MET A 117 -7.88 -4.20 12.55
C MET A 117 -9.15 -3.49 12.11
N ALA A 118 -9.05 -2.35 11.41
CA ALA A 118 -10.22 -1.64 10.90
C ALA A 118 -11.02 -2.50 9.90
N ALA A 119 -10.33 -3.21 9.00
CA ALA A 119 -10.97 -4.14 8.08
C ALA A 119 -11.77 -5.21 8.82
N LEU A 120 -11.14 -5.93 9.77
CA LEU A 120 -11.82 -6.98 10.55
C LEU A 120 -13.01 -6.44 11.35
N LEU A 121 -12.83 -5.29 12.02
CA LEU A 121 -13.85 -4.69 12.85
C LEU A 121 -15.07 -4.23 12.05
N LYS A 122 -14.89 -3.63 10.88
CA LYS A 122 -16.02 -3.08 10.09
C LYS A 122 -16.75 -4.12 9.25
N THR A 123 -16.06 -5.13 8.78
CA THR A 123 -16.66 -6.23 8.02
C THR A 123 -17.30 -7.29 8.91
N GLY A 124 -17.10 -7.19 10.24
CA GLY A 124 -17.70 -8.11 11.22
C GLY A 124 -17.00 -9.46 11.32
N ILE A 125 -15.85 -9.65 10.67
CA ILE A 125 -15.08 -10.91 10.76
C ILE A 125 -14.15 -10.97 11.98
N TYR A 126 -14.00 -9.87 12.73
CA TYR A 126 -13.24 -9.92 13.99
C TYR A 126 -13.86 -10.92 14.97
N SER A 127 -13.06 -11.87 15.40
CA SER A 127 -13.44 -12.89 16.37
C SER A 127 -12.75 -12.62 17.72
N PRO A 128 -13.49 -12.28 18.80
CA PRO A 128 -12.93 -12.17 20.14
C PRO A 128 -12.23 -13.46 20.61
N ALA A 129 -12.75 -14.62 20.21
CA ALA A 129 -12.14 -15.91 20.55
C ALA A 129 -10.79 -16.11 19.86
N ALA A 130 -10.63 -15.66 18.61
CA ALA A 130 -9.37 -15.72 17.88
C ALA A 130 -8.41 -14.62 18.34
N GLY A 131 -8.87 -13.37 18.47
CA GLY A 131 -8.04 -12.22 18.84
C GLY A 131 -7.65 -12.13 20.31
N GLY A 132 -8.36 -12.84 21.19
CA GLY A 132 -8.09 -12.84 22.63
C GLY A 132 -8.56 -11.58 23.40
N LEU A 133 -9.24 -10.66 22.71
CA LEU A 133 -9.79 -9.43 23.29
C LEU A 133 -11.26 -9.25 22.91
N SER A 134 -12.01 -8.51 23.72
CA SER A 134 -13.33 -8.07 23.33
C SER A 134 -13.25 -7.16 22.08
N ARG A 135 -14.34 -7.09 21.31
CA ARG A 135 -14.42 -6.16 20.17
C ARG A 135 -14.20 -4.70 20.60
N ALA A 136 -14.70 -4.31 21.77
CA ALA A 136 -14.54 -2.96 22.30
C ALA A 136 -13.06 -2.65 22.61
N ASP A 137 -12.36 -3.58 23.27
CA ASP A 137 -10.93 -3.41 23.57
C ASP A 137 -10.08 -3.39 22.31
N ALA A 138 -10.39 -4.25 21.34
CA ALA A 138 -9.70 -4.24 20.05
C ALA A 138 -9.91 -2.92 19.30
N LEU A 139 -11.13 -2.39 19.27
CA LEU A 139 -11.45 -1.08 18.70
C LEU A 139 -10.69 0.04 19.41
N HIS A 140 -10.69 0.02 20.75
CA HIS A 140 -9.97 1.01 21.55
C HIS A 140 -8.47 1.02 21.21
N ARG A 141 -7.81 -0.15 21.18
CA ARG A 141 -6.38 -0.24 20.80
C ARG A 141 -6.13 0.25 19.39
N THR A 142 -7.03 -0.04 18.48
CA THR A 142 -6.95 0.45 17.08
C THR A 142 -7.03 1.98 17.04
N GLU A 143 -7.93 2.59 17.82
CA GLU A 143 -7.99 4.05 17.91
C GLU A 143 -6.73 4.64 18.56
N LEU A 144 -6.16 4.01 19.57
CA LEU A 144 -4.89 4.45 20.17
C LEU A 144 -3.74 4.49 19.17
N ALA A 145 -3.66 3.51 18.26
CA ALA A 145 -2.67 3.48 17.19
C ALA A 145 -2.93 4.60 16.16
N ILE A 146 -4.16 4.75 15.69
CA ILE A 146 -4.55 5.84 14.78
C ILE A 146 -4.23 7.22 15.37
N ARG A 147 -4.52 7.42 16.65
CA ARG A 147 -4.17 8.65 17.38
C ARG A 147 -2.69 8.92 17.39
N GLY A 148 -1.89 7.93 17.77
CA GLY A 148 -0.44 8.08 17.83
C GLY A 148 0.17 8.48 16.50
N VAL A 149 -0.28 7.85 15.43
CA VAL A 149 0.09 8.20 14.07
C VAL A 149 -0.33 9.63 13.72
N ALA A 150 -1.59 9.98 13.91
CA ALA A 150 -2.10 11.30 13.54
C ALA A 150 -1.54 12.42 14.42
N PHE A 151 -1.37 12.19 15.74
CA PHE A 151 -0.89 13.21 16.68
C PHE A 151 0.61 13.53 16.48
N THR A 152 1.42 12.58 16.02
CA THR A 152 2.84 12.79 15.74
C THR A 152 3.13 13.29 14.32
N HIS A 153 2.10 13.42 13.50
CA HIS A 153 2.23 13.99 12.16
C HIS A 153 2.63 15.48 12.24
N ILE A 154 3.52 15.92 11.34
CA ILE A 154 4.10 17.27 11.31
C ILE A 154 3.06 18.40 11.39
N VAL A 155 1.86 18.20 10.83
CA VAL A 155 0.78 19.20 10.84
C VAL A 155 0.08 19.31 12.19
N ASN A 156 0.15 18.28 13.03
CA ASN A 156 -0.58 18.17 14.29
C ASN A 156 0.30 18.36 15.52
N THR A 157 1.62 18.17 15.37
CA THR A 157 2.54 18.21 16.51
C THR A 157 3.41 19.47 16.50
N PRO A 158 3.63 20.09 17.67
CA PRO A 158 4.57 21.20 17.80
C PRO A 158 5.99 20.80 17.36
N SER A 159 6.80 21.78 16.97
CA SER A 159 8.15 21.58 16.45
C SER A 159 9.14 20.94 17.43
N ASP A 160 8.83 20.98 18.71
CA ASP A 160 9.69 20.57 19.82
C ASP A 160 9.41 19.16 20.37
N TYR A 161 8.47 18.41 19.77
CA TYR A 161 8.22 17.04 20.19
C TYR A 161 9.42 16.13 19.88
N GLY A 162 10.43 16.15 20.76
CA GLY A 162 11.62 15.29 20.71
C GLY A 162 12.35 15.23 19.36
N GLY A 163 12.07 16.13 18.43
CA GLY A 163 12.55 16.06 17.03
C GLY A 163 11.85 14.99 16.19
N HIS A 164 10.90 14.27 16.74
CA HIS A 164 10.27 13.11 16.13
C HIS A 164 8.90 13.44 15.54
N ARG A 165 8.90 13.86 14.29
CA ARG A 165 7.70 14.14 13.50
C ARG A 165 7.84 13.48 12.14
N TRP A 166 6.73 13.09 11.56
CA TRP A 166 6.66 12.48 10.25
C TRP A 166 5.63 13.20 9.35
N GLY A 167 5.57 12.89 8.07
CA GLY A 167 4.68 13.50 7.09
C GLY A 167 5.45 14.25 6.00
N GLN A 168 4.77 14.77 5.00
CA GLN A 168 5.40 15.50 3.91
C GLN A 168 6.06 16.79 4.42
N GLY A 169 7.33 16.97 4.07
CA GLY A 169 8.16 18.09 4.57
C GLY A 169 8.85 17.84 5.91
N ALA A 170 8.65 16.71 6.57
CA ALA A 170 9.47 16.26 7.68
C ALA A 170 10.84 15.79 7.17
N ALA A 171 11.83 15.70 8.08
CA ALA A 171 13.19 15.28 7.74
C ALA A 171 13.25 13.87 7.11
N GLN A 172 12.29 13.01 7.43
CA GLN A 172 12.13 11.69 6.83
C GLN A 172 10.69 11.52 6.39
N SER A 173 10.45 11.81 5.11
CA SER A 173 9.13 11.78 4.49
C SER A 173 9.03 10.73 3.37
N TRP A 174 10.01 9.85 3.25
CA TRP A 174 10.18 8.95 2.11
C TRP A 174 8.91 8.14 1.78
N GLU A 175 8.31 7.45 2.75
CA GLU A 175 7.06 6.70 2.57
C GLU A 175 5.84 7.37 3.23
N ALA A 176 5.94 8.64 3.62
CA ALA A 176 4.89 9.30 4.40
C ALA A 176 3.51 9.22 3.75
N ALA A 177 3.45 9.29 2.42
CA ALA A 177 2.19 9.13 1.67
C ALA A 177 1.54 7.75 1.89
N TYR A 178 2.34 6.69 1.91
CA TYR A 178 1.86 5.33 2.12
C TYR A 178 1.31 5.16 3.54
N TRP A 179 2.07 5.58 4.55
CA TRP A 179 1.64 5.51 5.95
C TRP A 179 0.40 6.38 6.20
N CYS A 180 0.37 7.58 5.62
CA CYS A 180 -0.79 8.45 5.69
C CYS A 180 -2.03 7.80 5.06
N ALA A 181 -1.89 7.16 3.90
CA ALA A 181 -2.99 6.46 3.23
C ALA A 181 -3.55 5.30 4.06
N GLN A 182 -2.68 4.49 4.66
CA GLN A 182 -3.08 3.38 5.53
C GLN A 182 -3.86 3.88 6.75
N ALA A 183 -3.31 4.87 7.46
CA ALA A 183 -3.96 5.48 8.62
C ALA A 183 -5.28 6.17 8.25
N ALA A 184 -5.32 6.83 7.09
CA ALA A 184 -6.50 7.49 6.55
C ALA A 184 -7.64 6.50 6.29
N GLN A 185 -7.35 5.40 5.59
CA GLN A 185 -8.35 4.38 5.29
C GLN A 185 -8.85 3.69 6.57
N ALA A 186 -7.95 3.31 7.47
CA ALA A 186 -8.32 2.74 8.78
C ALA A 186 -9.25 3.66 9.56
N ALA A 187 -8.89 4.93 9.69
CA ALA A 187 -9.70 5.92 10.39
C ALA A 187 -11.03 6.19 9.68
N TRP A 188 -11.03 6.26 8.35
CA TRP A 188 -12.23 6.50 7.56
C TRP A 188 -13.25 5.37 7.70
N TRP A 189 -12.77 4.12 7.71
CA TRP A 189 -13.65 2.97 7.92
C TRP A 189 -14.27 2.97 9.33
N LEU A 190 -13.50 3.37 10.32
CA LEU A 190 -13.95 3.48 11.72
C LEU A 190 -14.53 4.86 12.08
N TRP A 191 -14.79 5.75 11.10
CA TRP A 191 -15.05 7.17 11.33
C TRP A 191 -16.11 7.45 12.39
N GLY A 192 -17.21 6.70 12.39
CA GLY A 192 -18.28 6.82 13.39
C GLY A 192 -17.91 6.32 14.79
N ASP A 193 -16.90 5.48 14.89
CA ASP A 193 -16.46 4.86 16.16
C ASP A 193 -15.32 5.66 16.82
N LEU A 194 -14.67 6.59 16.08
CA LEU A 194 -13.55 7.37 16.57
C LEU A 194 -13.99 8.62 17.36
N SER A 195 -13.17 9.03 18.34
CA SER A 195 -13.36 10.28 19.07
C SER A 195 -13.26 11.50 18.14
N PRO A 196 -13.92 12.62 18.49
CA PRO A 196 -13.83 13.86 17.71
C PRO A 196 -12.39 14.38 17.56
N GLN A 197 -11.53 14.18 18.54
CA GLN A 197 -10.13 14.58 18.53
C GLN A 197 -9.35 13.79 17.49
N THR A 198 -9.50 12.45 17.48
CA THR A 198 -8.88 11.56 16.50
C THR A 198 -9.32 11.92 15.09
N ARG A 199 -10.63 12.11 14.87
CA ARG A 199 -11.16 12.52 13.56
C ARG A 199 -10.57 13.83 13.03
N ARG A 200 -10.44 14.84 13.90
CA ARG A 200 -9.84 16.14 13.54
C ARG A 200 -8.38 15.99 13.13
N ALA A 201 -7.60 15.26 13.93
CA ALA A 201 -6.18 15.06 13.65
C ALA A 201 -5.97 14.31 12.33
N VAL A 202 -6.74 13.26 12.07
CA VAL A 202 -6.68 12.49 10.82
C VAL A 202 -7.08 13.34 9.62
N ALA A 203 -8.21 14.04 9.67
CA ALA A 203 -8.66 14.87 8.56
C ALA A 203 -7.62 15.93 8.18
N LYS A 204 -7.01 16.57 9.19
CA LYS A 204 -5.94 17.56 8.99
C LYS A 204 -4.67 16.94 8.42
N MET A 205 -4.28 15.76 8.86
CA MET A 205 -3.14 15.01 8.35
C MET A 205 -3.32 14.68 6.85
N VAL A 206 -4.46 14.10 6.50
CA VAL A 206 -4.77 13.70 5.12
C VAL A 206 -4.82 14.91 4.18
N GLU A 207 -5.49 15.99 4.58
CA GLU A 207 -5.55 17.22 3.79
C GLU A 207 -4.15 17.80 3.56
N TYR A 208 -3.33 17.89 4.61
CA TYR A 208 -1.98 18.45 4.54
C TYR A 208 -1.09 17.69 3.56
N ASP A 209 -1.01 16.37 3.70
CA ASP A 209 -0.16 15.56 2.83
C ASP A 209 -0.71 15.53 1.39
N ALA A 210 -2.02 15.42 1.18
CA ALA A 210 -2.60 15.45 -0.16
C ALA A 210 -2.34 16.78 -0.88
N ASP A 211 -2.40 17.89 -0.15
CA ASP A 211 -2.10 19.22 -0.70
C ASP A 211 -0.64 19.39 -1.08
N ALA A 212 0.28 18.82 -0.30
CA ALA A 212 1.71 18.87 -0.60
C ALA A 212 2.01 18.28 -1.98
N PHE A 213 1.33 17.20 -2.37
CA PHE A 213 1.53 16.55 -3.66
C PHE A 213 1.05 17.36 -4.87
N ILE A 214 0.12 18.31 -4.70
CA ILE A 214 -0.40 19.12 -5.83
C ILE A 214 0.74 19.81 -6.60
N THR A 215 1.76 20.28 -5.89
CA THR A 215 2.88 21.04 -6.47
C THR A 215 4.15 20.20 -6.69
N MET A 216 4.17 18.96 -6.22
CA MET A 216 5.35 18.10 -6.39
C MET A 216 5.46 17.59 -7.83
N THR A 217 6.70 17.58 -8.31
CA THR A 217 7.01 16.97 -9.62
C THR A 217 7.00 15.46 -9.50
N VAL A 218 6.34 14.79 -10.45
CA VAL A 218 6.35 13.32 -10.54
C VAL A 218 7.74 12.87 -10.99
N PRO A 219 8.43 12.00 -10.24
CA PRO A 219 9.73 11.49 -10.63
C PRO A 219 9.62 10.36 -11.66
N TYR A 220 10.69 10.14 -12.43
CA TYR A 220 10.79 9.10 -13.44
C TYR A 220 12.16 8.42 -13.40
N TRP A 221 12.21 7.16 -13.81
CA TRP A 221 13.45 6.43 -14.07
C TRP A 221 14.17 6.96 -15.30
N ALA A 222 13.43 7.22 -16.39
CA ALA A 222 13.95 7.80 -17.61
C ALA A 222 13.08 8.98 -18.08
N ASP A 223 13.72 9.98 -18.67
CA ASP A 223 13.06 11.18 -19.20
C ASP A 223 12.39 10.91 -20.57
N ARG A 224 11.76 11.95 -21.14
CA ARG A 224 11.09 11.86 -22.46
C ARG A 224 12.03 11.51 -23.62
N GLN A 225 13.31 11.79 -23.49
CA GLN A 225 14.35 11.50 -24.49
C GLN A 225 14.93 10.10 -24.32
N GLY A 226 14.50 9.36 -23.30
CA GLY A 226 15.00 8.02 -22.98
C GLY A 226 16.31 8.02 -22.20
N LYS A 227 16.77 9.18 -21.72
CA LYS A 227 17.93 9.26 -20.84
C LYS A 227 17.53 8.77 -19.45
N ILE A 228 18.24 7.78 -18.94
CA ILE A 228 18.08 7.29 -17.57
C ILE A 228 18.56 8.36 -16.60
N VAL A 229 17.66 8.83 -15.72
CA VAL A 229 17.92 9.87 -14.73
C VAL A 229 18.14 9.31 -13.33
N THR A 230 17.64 8.10 -13.06
CA THR A 230 17.85 7.36 -11.80
C THR A 230 18.35 5.94 -12.09
N PRO A 231 19.64 5.75 -12.46
CA PRO A 231 20.17 4.44 -12.83
C PRO A 231 19.98 3.40 -11.73
N GLY A 232 19.47 2.22 -12.09
CA GLY A 232 19.27 1.10 -11.17
C GLY A 232 18.12 1.27 -10.17
N ASP A 233 17.29 2.31 -10.32
CA ASP A 233 16.26 2.66 -9.35
C ASP A 233 15.03 3.25 -10.07
N THR A 234 14.01 2.41 -10.30
CA THR A 234 12.72 2.87 -10.83
C THR A 234 12.04 3.83 -9.85
N LYS A 235 11.13 4.68 -10.38
CA LYS A 235 10.25 5.53 -9.57
C LYS A 235 8.79 5.04 -9.57
N ALA A 236 8.59 3.80 -9.96
CA ALA A 236 7.26 3.20 -10.01
C ALA A 236 6.61 3.13 -8.62
N GLU A 237 7.37 2.70 -7.64
CA GLU A 237 6.91 2.48 -6.27
C GLU A 237 6.49 3.78 -5.59
N GLU A 238 7.37 4.78 -5.58
CA GLU A 238 7.06 6.08 -4.97
C GLU A 238 5.82 6.74 -5.62
N ASN A 239 5.71 6.61 -6.95
CA ASN A 239 4.57 7.15 -7.67
C ASN A 239 3.27 6.43 -7.29
N ALA A 240 3.32 5.12 -7.08
CA ALA A 240 2.18 4.34 -6.63
C ALA A 240 1.73 4.73 -5.21
N TRP A 241 2.66 4.89 -4.26
CA TRP A 241 2.33 5.33 -2.89
C TRP A 241 1.72 6.73 -2.85
N ASN A 242 2.29 7.65 -3.60
CA ASN A 242 1.80 9.03 -3.67
C ASN A 242 0.38 9.06 -4.25
N SER A 243 0.10 8.20 -5.26
CA SER A 243 -1.23 8.07 -5.84
C SER A 243 -2.25 7.50 -4.85
N LEU A 244 -1.86 6.53 -4.03
CA LEU A 244 -2.74 5.88 -3.03
C LEU A 244 -3.25 6.88 -2.00
N LEU A 245 -2.38 7.77 -1.50
CA LEU A 245 -2.81 8.84 -0.59
C LEU A 245 -3.84 9.75 -1.24
N LEU A 246 -3.57 10.22 -2.45
CA LEU A 246 -4.45 11.13 -3.17
C LEU A 246 -5.81 10.49 -3.48
N ALA A 247 -5.80 9.19 -3.85
CA ALA A 247 -7.02 8.42 -4.06
C ALA A 247 -7.81 8.24 -2.75
N SER A 248 -7.14 8.00 -1.63
CA SER A 248 -7.77 7.91 -0.31
C SER A 248 -8.36 9.25 0.13
N ALA A 249 -7.63 10.34 -0.02
CA ALA A 249 -8.06 11.69 0.34
C ALA A 249 -9.32 12.11 -0.42
N GLN A 250 -9.35 11.91 -1.74
CA GLN A 250 -10.52 12.26 -2.55
C GLN A 250 -11.72 11.34 -2.29
N ALA A 251 -11.50 10.06 -1.92
CA ALA A 251 -12.57 9.15 -1.54
C ALA A 251 -13.21 9.55 -0.20
N MET A 252 -12.38 9.95 0.76
CA MET A 252 -12.82 10.43 2.09
C MET A 252 -13.50 11.80 2.02
N MET A 253 -12.98 12.72 1.20
CA MET A 253 -13.39 14.13 1.15
C MET A 253 -13.81 14.57 -0.26
N PRO A 254 -14.85 13.93 -0.85
CA PRO A 254 -15.23 14.17 -2.26
C PRO A 254 -15.76 15.57 -2.55
N GLN A 255 -16.11 16.34 -1.51
CA GLN A 255 -16.58 17.73 -1.62
C GLN A 255 -15.49 18.76 -1.25
N HIS A 256 -14.23 18.31 -1.05
CA HIS A 256 -13.15 19.21 -0.71
C HIS A 256 -12.86 20.20 -1.84
N PRO A 257 -12.60 21.51 -1.56
CA PRO A 257 -12.36 22.51 -2.60
C PRO A 257 -11.21 22.20 -3.55
N ARG A 258 -10.24 21.37 -3.11
CA ARG A 258 -9.09 20.97 -3.92
C ARG A 258 -9.19 19.55 -4.48
N VAL A 259 -10.33 18.88 -4.35
CA VAL A 259 -10.50 17.48 -4.75
C VAL A 259 -10.13 17.21 -6.21
N GLU A 260 -10.46 18.12 -7.13
CA GLU A 260 -10.11 17.97 -8.55
C GLU A 260 -8.58 18.04 -8.78
N LYS A 261 -7.87 18.83 -8.00
CA LYS A 261 -6.39 18.86 -8.06
C LYS A 261 -5.79 17.56 -7.53
N TRP A 262 -6.36 17.01 -6.46
CA TRP A 262 -5.94 15.69 -5.94
C TRP A 262 -6.19 14.58 -6.96
N ARG A 263 -7.36 14.56 -7.61
CA ARG A 263 -7.71 13.59 -8.66
C ARG A 263 -6.77 13.68 -9.85
N GLN A 264 -6.53 14.89 -10.36
CA GLN A 264 -5.60 15.12 -11.46
C GLN A 264 -4.19 14.63 -11.11
N LYS A 265 -3.71 14.96 -9.90
CA LYS A 265 -2.37 14.54 -9.45
C LYS A 265 -2.32 13.04 -9.20
N ALA A 266 -3.38 12.42 -8.70
CA ALA A 266 -3.48 10.96 -8.55
C ALA A 266 -3.36 10.26 -9.92
N SER A 267 -4.08 10.71 -10.95
CA SER A 267 -3.96 10.16 -12.30
C SER A 267 -2.54 10.31 -12.85
N GLU A 268 -1.90 11.46 -12.65
CA GLU A 268 -0.51 11.70 -13.07
C GLU A 268 0.45 10.68 -12.45
N TYR A 269 0.36 10.46 -11.14
CA TYR A 269 1.17 9.47 -10.41
C TYR A 269 0.85 8.03 -10.82
N GLN A 270 -0.42 7.65 -10.96
CA GLN A 270 -0.84 6.29 -11.33
C GLN A 270 -0.38 5.91 -12.73
N ILE A 271 -0.55 6.80 -13.71
CA ILE A 271 -0.10 6.56 -15.08
C ILE A 271 1.42 6.45 -15.13
N SER A 272 2.12 7.32 -14.38
CA SER A 272 3.59 7.32 -14.38
C SER A 272 4.17 6.06 -13.72
N ALA A 273 3.52 5.52 -12.70
CA ALA A 273 4.02 4.37 -11.93
C ALA A 273 4.40 3.19 -12.82
N TYR A 274 3.56 2.87 -13.82
CA TYR A 274 3.82 1.74 -14.73
C TYR A 274 3.87 2.15 -16.20
N SER A 275 4.40 3.35 -16.49
CA SER A 275 4.60 3.86 -17.83
C SER A 275 5.86 3.31 -18.49
N ARG A 276 5.80 3.04 -19.80
CA ARG A 276 6.92 2.65 -20.66
C ARG A 276 7.15 3.69 -21.76
N GLN A 277 8.29 3.62 -22.43
CA GLN A 277 8.68 4.62 -23.42
C GLN A 277 7.63 4.86 -24.51
N SER A 278 6.95 3.82 -24.99
CA SER A 278 5.92 3.95 -26.03
C SER A 278 4.68 4.74 -25.57
N ASP A 279 4.45 4.86 -24.26
CA ASP A 279 3.32 5.63 -23.73
C ASP A 279 3.53 7.14 -23.88
N LEU A 280 4.75 7.60 -24.11
CA LEU A 280 5.07 9.00 -24.39
C LEU A 280 4.51 9.49 -25.73
N THR A 281 4.06 8.59 -26.59
CA THR A 281 3.40 8.90 -27.88
C THR A 281 1.97 8.35 -27.96
N ASN A 282 1.49 7.69 -26.89
CA ASN A 282 0.18 7.08 -26.85
C ASN A 282 -0.93 8.14 -26.75
N SER A 283 -1.81 8.16 -27.74
CA SER A 283 -2.95 9.09 -27.82
C SER A 283 -4.26 8.52 -27.28
N THR A 284 -4.25 7.30 -26.73
CA THR A 284 -5.42 6.73 -26.05
C THR A 284 -5.78 7.60 -24.85
N LEU A 285 -7.07 7.90 -24.72
CA LEU A 285 -7.56 8.68 -23.58
C LEU A 285 -7.48 7.86 -22.31
N VAL A 286 -6.99 8.47 -21.25
CA VAL A 286 -6.97 7.98 -19.88
C VAL A 286 -7.47 9.13 -19.01
N ASP A 287 -8.58 8.92 -18.32
CA ASP A 287 -9.26 9.94 -17.51
C ASP A 287 -9.49 11.25 -18.30
N GLY A 288 -9.96 11.10 -19.55
CA GLY A 288 -10.32 12.23 -20.42
C GLY A 288 -9.15 12.95 -21.11
N LYS A 289 -7.89 12.53 -20.91
CA LYS A 289 -6.69 13.15 -21.49
C LYS A 289 -5.82 12.09 -22.16
N PRO A 290 -5.16 12.36 -23.30
CA PRO A 290 -4.22 11.42 -23.92
C PRO A 290 -3.13 10.97 -22.95
N ALA A 291 -2.81 9.68 -22.93
CA ALA A 291 -1.79 9.13 -22.01
C ALA A 291 -0.46 9.88 -22.11
N LYS A 292 -0.01 10.21 -23.34
CA LYS A 292 1.21 10.98 -23.62
C LYS A 292 1.25 12.37 -22.96
N ASP A 293 0.09 12.97 -22.67
CA ASP A 293 -0.01 14.32 -22.12
C ASP A 293 0.05 14.31 -20.58
N TRP A 294 -0.09 13.13 -19.96
CA TRP A 294 0.15 12.92 -18.53
C TRP A 294 1.64 12.77 -18.19
N LEU A 295 2.46 12.28 -19.12
CA LEU A 295 3.80 11.75 -18.87
C LEU A 295 4.91 12.73 -19.23
N GLN A 296 5.93 12.82 -18.38
CA GLN A 296 7.19 13.51 -18.66
C GLN A 296 8.40 12.55 -18.74
N GLY A 297 8.15 11.25 -18.57
CA GLY A 297 9.13 10.18 -18.59
C GLY A 297 8.46 8.83 -18.49
N TYR A 298 9.23 7.79 -18.15
CA TYR A 298 8.71 6.45 -17.96
C TYR A 298 9.52 5.67 -16.91
N ASN A 299 8.94 4.57 -16.40
CA ASN A 299 9.48 3.84 -15.25
C ASN A 299 9.77 2.36 -15.52
N VAL A 300 9.22 1.76 -16.60
CA VAL A 300 9.40 0.34 -16.88
C VAL A 300 9.88 0.09 -18.30
N PHE A 301 10.48 -1.08 -18.52
CA PHE A 301 10.87 -1.53 -19.86
C PHE A 301 9.64 -1.85 -20.74
N ALA A 302 9.87 -2.01 -22.02
CA ALA A 302 8.79 -2.24 -22.99
C ALA A 302 7.93 -3.48 -22.70
N ASP A 303 8.48 -4.48 -22.03
CA ASP A 303 7.82 -5.71 -21.61
C ASP A 303 7.24 -5.65 -20.18
N GLY A 304 7.34 -4.51 -19.50
CA GLY A 304 6.83 -4.31 -18.16
C GLY A 304 7.78 -4.69 -17.02
N VAL A 305 8.96 -5.22 -17.35
CA VAL A 305 10.00 -5.47 -16.35
C VAL A 305 10.56 -4.14 -15.86
N LEU A 306 10.94 -4.09 -14.61
CA LEU A 306 11.63 -2.93 -14.03
C LEU A 306 12.87 -3.32 -13.24
N VAL A 307 13.71 -2.33 -13.01
CA VAL A 307 14.98 -2.47 -12.27
C VAL A 307 14.90 -1.60 -11.03
N ASN A 308 15.15 -2.20 -9.87
CA ASN A 308 15.39 -1.49 -8.62
C ASN A 308 16.54 -2.17 -7.87
N HIS A 309 17.24 -1.46 -6.99
CA HIS A 309 18.45 -1.94 -6.29
C HIS A 309 19.49 -2.54 -7.25
N ASN A 310 19.63 -1.98 -8.45
CA ASN A 310 20.51 -2.46 -9.52
C ASN A 310 20.28 -3.92 -9.92
N ARG A 311 19.01 -4.38 -9.92
CA ARG A 311 18.59 -5.72 -10.37
C ARG A 311 17.20 -5.68 -10.97
N VAL A 312 16.88 -6.67 -11.78
CA VAL A 312 15.48 -6.99 -12.09
C VAL A 312 14.83 -7.42 -10.79
N HIS A 313 13.86 -6.65 -10.32
CA HIS A 313 13.32 -6.80 -8.97
C HIS A 313 11.82 -7.09 -8.97
N PRO A 314 11.43 -8.36 -8.80
CA PRO A 314 10.01 -8.75 -8.81
C PRO A 314 9.14 -8.01 -7.80
N ASP A 315 9.64 -7.75 -6.59
CA ASP A 315 8.87 -7.07 -5.54
C ASP A 315 8.49 -5.63 -5.94
N TYR A 316 9.36 -4.96 -6.69
CA TYR A 316 9.05 -3.61 -7.20
C TYR A 316 8.11 -3.62 -8.43
N MET A 317 7.94 -4.78 -9.10
CA MET A 317 6.89 -4.94 -10.11
C MET A 317 5.49 -4.93 -9.48
N LEU A 318 5.40 -5.09 -8.15
CA LEU A 318 4.18 -4.90 -7.38
C LEU A 318 3.78 -3.43 -7.19
N ALA A 319 4.50 -2.46 -7.73
CA ALA A 319 4.08 -1.05 -7.72
C ALA A 319 2.65 -0.89 -8.25
N GLN A 320 2.25 -1.68 -9.26
CA GLN A 320 0.88 -1.69 -9.76
C GLN A 320 -0.13 -2.18 -8.72
N GLU A 321 0.26 -3.09 -7.83
CA GLU A 321 -0.58 -3.53 -6.70
C GLU A 321 -0.93 -2.36 -5.78
N THR A 322 0.03 -1.48 -5.50
CA THR A 322 -0.23 -0.29 -4.69
C THR A 322 -1.22 0.67 -5.38
N CYS A 323 -1.19 0.79 -6.72
CA CYS A 323 -2.26 1.47 -7.46
C CYS A 323 -3.61 0.77 -7.25
N PHE A 324 -3.64 -0.56 -7.25
CA PHE A 324 -4.86 -1.35 -7.01
C PHE A 324 -5.38 -1.23 -5.58
N ALA A 325 -4.55 -0.92 -4.58
CA ALA A 325 -4.99 -0.63 -3.22
C ALA A 325 -6.04 0.50 -3.18
N SER A 326 -5.98 1.40 -4.16
CA SER A 326 -6.97 2.47 -4.32
C SER A 326 -8.37 1.97 -4.73
N LEU A 327 -8.47 0.76 -5.33
CA LEU A 327 -9.76 0.18 -5.79
C LEU A 327 -10.74 0.00 -4.63
N VAL A 328 -10.24 -0.42 -3.47
CA VAL A 328 -11.06 -0.57 -2.25
C VAL A 328 -11.62 0.79 -1.84
N ALA A 329 -10.77 1.81 -1.76
CA ALA A 329 -11.19 3.15 -1.34
C ALA A 329 -12.28 3.74 -2.24
N VAL A 330 -12.08 3.73 -3.57
CA VAL A 330 -13.06 4.29 -4.52
C VAL A 330 -14.35 3.47 -4.56
N SER A 331 -14.28 2.14 -4.37
CA SER A 331 -15.46 1.28 -4.32
C SER A 331 -16.30 1.54 -3.05
N LEU A 332 -15.66 1.69 -1.89
CA LEU A 332 -16.34 2.06 -0.66
C LEU A 332 -16.98 3.45 -0.75
N ALA A 333 -16.36 4.38 -1.49
CA ALA A 333 -16.89 5.71 -1.77
C ALA A 333 -17.95 5.75 -2.88
N ARG A 334 -18.29 4.62 -3.53
CA ARG A 334 -19.20 4.56 -4.69
C ARG A 334 -18.74 5.45 -5.86
N GLN A 335 -17.46 5.47 -6.10
CA GLN A 335 -16.87 6.23 -7.21
C GLN A 335 -16.40 5.25 -8.30
N TYR A 336 -16.32 5.71 -9.55
CA TYR A 336 -15.68 4.95 -10.60
C TYR A 336 -14.22 4.64 -10.26
N ILE A 337 -13.74 3.47 -10.70
CA ILE A 337 -12.32 3.19 -10.81
C ILE A 337 -11.82 3.96 -12.03
N PRO A 338 -11.02 5.02 -11.89
CA PRO A 338 -10.52 5.75 -13.05
C PRO A 338 -9.56 4.89 -13.87
N GLN A 339 -9.47 5.15 -15.16
CA GLN A 339 -8.60 4.40 -16.07
C GLN A 339 -7.13 4.46 -15.67
N SER A 340 -6.71 5.54 -15.03
CA SER A 340 -5.34 5.69 -14.52
C SER A 340 -4.95 4.63 -13.49
N MET A 341 -5.86 4.19 -12.62
CA MET A 341 -5.59 3.15 -11.60
C MET A 341 -5.24 1.80 -12.23
N VAL A 342 -5.74 1.52 -13.40
CA VAL A 342 -5.55 0.26 -14.12
C VAL A 342 -4.67 0.42 -15.37
N PHE A 343 -4.06 1.57 -15.53
CA PHE A 343 -3.18 1.85 -16.67
C PHE A 343 -2.00 0.88 -16.69
N ASN A 344 -1.82 0.22 -17.82
CA ASN A 344 -0.79 -0.82 -18.01
C ASN A 344 -0.86 -2.01 -17.04
N ALA A 345 -1.99 -2.24 -16.36
CA ALA A 345 -2.17 -3.38 -15.47
C ALA A 345 -1.85 -4.72 -16.15
N GLY A 346 -2.32 -4.92 -17.38
CA GLY A 346 -2.01 -6.11 -18.17
C GLY A 346 -0.53 -6.22 -18.54
N LEU A 347 0.20 -5.11 -18.68
CA LEU A 347 1.64 -5.11 -18.90
C LEU A 347 2.39 -5.57 -17.64
N ALA A 348 2.01 -5.03 -16.48
CA ALA A 348 2.59 -5.41 -15.19
C ALA A 348 2.39 -6.90 -14.91
N TYR A 349 1.18 -7.40 -15.09
CA TYR A 349 0.87 -8.81 -14.84
C TYR A 349 1.60 -9.76 -15.81
N ARG A 350 1.75 -9.38 -17.09
CA ARG A 350 2.55 -10.13 -18.05
C ARG A 350 4.04 -10.17 -17.70
N ALA A 351 4.59 -9.11 -17.13
CA ALA A 351 5.97 -9.12 -16.67
C ALA A 351 6.23 -10.22 -15.64
N LEU A 352 5.24 -10.50 -14.78
CA LEU A 352 5.31 -11.56 -13.78
C LEU A 352 5.07 -12.95 -14.37
N THR A 353 4.15 -13.07 -15.33
CA THR A 353 3.60 -14.37 -15.75
C THR A 353 4.10 -14.89 -17.09
N GLU A 354 4.62 -14.04 -17.97
CA GLU A 354 4.93 -14.41 -19.35
C GLU A 354 6.38 -14.08 -19.78
N VAL A 355 7.04 -13.11 -19.15
CA VAL A 355 8.42 -12.76 -19.53
C VAL A 355 9.38 -13.86 -19.08
N GLN A 356 10.20 -14.33 -20.05
CA GLN A 356 11.16 -15.42 -19.81
C GLN A 356 12.55 -14.86 -19.51
N PHE A 357 13.17 -15.40 -18.48
CA PHE A 357 14.53 -15.08 -18.06
C PHE A 357 15.43 -16.29 -18.30
N THR A 358 16.46 -16.12 -19.14
CA THR A 358 17.41 -17.20 -19.49
C THR A 358 18.63 -17.10 -18.60
N PRO A 359 18.98 -18.14 -17.82
CA PRO A 359 20.16 -18.13 -16.95
C PRO A 359 21.44 -17.76 -17.72
N GLY A 360 22.31 -16.98 -17.09
CA GLY A 360 23.56 -16.52 -17.67
C GLY A 360 23.44 -15.30 -18.60
N ALA A 361 22.22 -14.87 -18.98
CA ALA A 361 22.01 -13.69 -19.80
C ALA A 361 21.55 -12.50 -18.93
N ASP A 362 22.10 -11.33 -19.17
CA ASP A 362 21.50 -10.04 -18.82
C ASP A 362 22.18 -8.93 -19.63
N THR A 363 21.65 -8.61 -20.76
CA THR A 363 22.08 -7.44 -21.54
C THR A 363 20.91 -6.48 -21.80
N LYS A 364 19.68 -6.96 -21.59
CA LYS A 364 18.46 -6.24 -21.96
C LYS A 364 18.10 -5.17 -20.94
N TYR A 365 18.34 -5.44 -19.66
CA TYR A 365 17.90 -4.57 -18.55
C TYR A 365 19.04 -3.71 -17.97
N GLY A 366 20.28 -3.91 -18.42
CA GLY A 366 21.40 -3.02 -18.16
C GLY A 366 21.90 -3.04 -16.70
N THR A 367 21.58 -4.09 -15.92
CA THR A 367 22.02 -4.21 -14.51
C THR A 367 23.46 -4.71 -14.39
N GLY A 368 24.02 -5.29 -15.42
CA GLY A 368 25.31 -5.97 -15.41
C GLY A 368 25.32 -7.29 -14.62
N LYS A 369 24.14 -7.79 -14.22
CA LYS A 369 23.98 -9.05 -13.47
C LYS A 369 23.39 -10.14 -14.36
N ALA A 370 23.98 -11.33 -14.32
CA ALA A 370 23.42 -12.49 -15.02
C ALA A 370 22.15 -13.00 -14.30
N PHE A 371 21.21 -13.53 -15.07
CA PHE A 371 20.07 -14.23 -14.49
C PHE A 371 20.51 -15.56 -13.88
N THR A 372 19.94 -15.90 -12.74
CA THR A 372 20.24 -17.12 -11.99
C THR A 372 19.40 -18.31 -12.47
N ALA A 373 19.82 -19.54 -12.13
CA ALA A 373 18.97 -20.72 -12.27
C ALA A 373 17.73 -20.60 -11.34
N PRO A 374 16.59 -21.24 -11.66
CA PRO A 374 16.38 -22.14 -12.79
C PRO A 374 16.07 -21.43 -14.13
N GLY A 375 15.78 -20.11 -14.12
CA GLY A 375 15.23 -19.41 -15.27
C GLY A 375 13.72 -19.58 -15.39
N GLY A 376 13.15 -19.13 -16.49
CA GLY A 376 11.71 -19.15 -16.73
C GLY A 376 11.01 -17.86 -16.37
N THR A 377 9.72 -17.93 -16.05
CA THR A 377 8.89 -16.79 -15.62
C THR A 377 9.04 -16.53 -14.12
N ILE A 378 8.74 -15.29 -13.70
CA ILE A 378 8.72 -14.92 -12.27
C ILE A 378 7.69 -15.77 -11.52
N TYR A 379 6.47 -15.86 -12.05
CA TYR A 379 5.47 -16.82 -11.59
C TYR A 379 5.67 -18.16 -12.31
N TYR A 380 5.61 -19.26 -11.60
CA TYR A 380 5.81 -20.58 -12.19
C TYR A 380 4.85 -21.64 -11.62
N ARG A 381 4.69 -22.70 -12.39
CA ARG A 381 3.86 -23.85 -11.98
C ARG A 381 4.74 -24.85 -11.21
N THR A 382 4.11 -25.56 -10.28
CA THR A 382 4.72 -26.69 -9.59
C THR A 382 4.85 -27.90 -10.53
N ALA A 383 5.68 -28.88 -10.18
CA ALA A 383 5.92 -30.04 -11.04
C ALA A 383 4.69 -30.90 -11.29
N ASP A 384 3.72 -30.88 -10.39
CA ASP A 384 2.40 -31.53 -10.52
C ASP A 384 1.37 -30.69 -11.31
N GLY A 385 1.80 -29.54 -11.82
CA GLY A 385 0.96 -28.62 -12.57
C GLY A 385 0.11 -27.67 -11.73
N GLY A 386 0.33 -27.62 -10.42
CA GLY A 386 -0.28 -26.63 -9.51
C GLY A 386 0.33 -25.23 -9.66
N TYR A 387 -0.10 -24.29 -8.83
CA TYR A 387 0.40 -22.93 -8.76
C TYR A 387 1.43 -22.81 -7.62
N SER A 388 2.63 -22.27 -7.89
CA SER A 388 3.59 -22.02 -6.84
C SER A 388 3.19 -20.77 -6.04
N ALA A 389 3.23 -20.85 -4.72
CA ALA A 389 3.16 -19.66 -3.88
C ALA A 389 4.46 -18.84 -3.93
N ASP A 390 5.57 -19.50 -4.26
CA ASP A 390 6.88 -18.89 -4.38
C ASP A 390 7.04 -18.10 -5.67
N THR A 391 7.94 -17.13 -5.64
CA THR A 391 8.32 -16.26 -6.75
C THR A 391 9.78 -16.51 -7.13
N TYR A 392 10.08 -16.55 -8.44
CA TYR A 392 11.45 -16.59 -8.93
C TYR A 392 12.03 -15.18 -9.02
N TYR A 393 13.22 -15.00 -8.48
CA TYR A 393 13.99 -13.75 -8.54
C TYR A 393 15.14 -13.90 -9.54
N PRO A 394 15.00 -13.35 -10.76
CA PRO A 394 15.96 -13.60 -11.84
C PRO A 394 17.39 -13.19 -11.53
N GLN A 395 17.60 -12.18 -10.72
CA GLN A 395 18.93 -11.69 -10.31
C GLN A 395 19.14 -11.74 -8.80
N GLY A 396 18.43 -12.66 -8.13
CA GLY A 396 18.40 -12.77 -6.68
C GLY A 396 17.59 -11.66 -6.02
N SER A 397 17.43 -11.77 -4.71
CA SER A 397 16.80 -10.77 -3.85
C SER A 397 17.80 -10.26 -2.83
N ASP A 398 17.68 -9.01 -2.41
CA ASP A 398 18.37 -8.46 -1.22
C ASP A 398 17.56 -8.68 0.06
N TRP A 399 16.32 -9.12 -0.09
CA TRP A 399 15.52 -9.60 1.03
C TRP A 399 15.86 -11.06 1.31
N THR A 400 16.02 -11.43 2.57
CA THR A 400 16.25 -12.83 2.96
C THR A 400 14.98 -13.64 3.06
N THR A 401 13.86 -12.96 3.21
CA THR A 401 12.50 -13.54 3.23
C THR A 401 11.73 -13.07 2.02
N LYS A 402 11.01 -13.99 1.37
CA LYS A 402 10.19 -13.66 0.21
C LYS A 402 8.92 -12.95 0.65
N ILE A 403 8.61 -11.86 -0.02
CA ILE A 403 7.33 -11.17 0.13
C ILE A 403 6.29 -11.96 -0.65
N THR A 404 5.21 -12.36 0.00
CA THR A 404 4.17 -13.22 -0.62
C THR A 404 2.82 -12.47 -0.72
N ASP A 405 2.57 -11.58 0.21
CA ASP A 405 1.32 -10.85 0.42
C ASP A 405 1.02 -9.84 -0.70
N GLY A 406 1.98 -9.05 -1.13
CA GLY A 406 1.79 -8.12 -2.25
C GLY A 406 1.44 -8.83 -3.57
N TYR A 407 2.03 -10.02 -3.81
CA TYR A 407 1.67 -10.85 -4.95
C TYR A 407 0.24 -11.36 -4.87
N LEU A 408 -0.26 -11.66 -3.67
CA LEU A 408 -1.65 -12.05 -3.44
C LEU A 408 -2.62 -10.95 -3.88
N ASN A 409 -2.35 -9.70 -3.52
CA ASN A 409 -3.13 -8.54 -3.94
C ASN A 409 -3.10 -8.33 -5.45
N MET A 410 -1.93 -8.46 -6.05
CA MET A 410 -1.75 -8.36 -7.51
C MET A 410 -2.58 -9.43 -8.25
N ASP A 411 -2.56 -10.67 -7.76
CA ASP A 411 -3.31 -11.78 -8.37
C ASP A 411 -4.83 -11.57 -8.26
N LEU A 412 -5.33 -11.09 -7.12
CA LEU A 412 -6.74 -10.77 -6.95
C LEU A 412 -7.20 -9.64 -7.86
N ALA A 413 -6.43 -8.58 -7.96
CA ALA A 413 -6.72 -7.50 -8.88
C ALA A 413 -6.68 -7.97 -10.34
N ALA A 414 -5.71 -8.83 -10.69
CA ALA A 414 -5.63 -9.44 -12.02
C ALA A 414 -6.88 -10.28 -12.35
N ALA A 415 -7.34 -11.12 -11.40
CA ALA A 415 -8.57 -11.88 -11.55
C ALA A 415 -9.80 -10.97 -11.75
N GLN A 416 -9.91 -9.92 -10.94
CA GLN A 416 -10.99 -8.95 -11.00
C GLN A 416 -11.04 -8.20 -12.33
N LEU A 417 -9.89 -7.80 -12.85
CA LEU A 417 -9.77 -7.05 -14.09
C LEU A 417 -9.76 -7.97 -15.33
N GLY A 418 -9.85 -9.29 -15.14
CA GLY A 418 -9.84 -10.28 -16.23
C GLY A 418 -8.50 -10.34 -16.96
N LEU A 419 -7.37 -10.02 -16.31
CA LEU A 419 -6.04 -9.99 -16.94
C LEU A 419 -5.53 -11.40 -17.29
N ASP A 420 -6.11 -12.43 -16.72
CA ASP A 420 -5.86 -13.85 -17.03
C ASP A 420 -6.86 -14.45 -18.05
N ALA A 421 -7.78 -13.65 -18.58
CA ALA A 421 -8.77 -14.14 -19.54
C ALA A 421 -8.11 -14.72 -20.80
N GLY A 422 -8.44 -15.98 -21.13
CA GLY A 422 -7.86 -16.70 -22.26
C GLY A 422 -6.40 -17.16 -22.07
N LYS A 423 -5.85 -17.03 -20.88
CA LYS A 423 -4.51 -17.51 -20.54
C LYS A 423 -4.52 -18.96 -20.06
N PRO A 424 -3.41 -19.71 -20.19
CA PRO A 424 -3.29 -21.09 -19.69
C PRO A 424 -3.08 -21.15 -18.16
N PHE A 425 -3.41 -20.10 -17.45
CA PHE A 425 -3.29 -19.97 -16.00
C PHE A 425 -4.48 -19.18 -15.44
N SER A 426 -4.65 -19.27 -14.11
CA SER A 426 -5.63 -18.50 -13.36
C SER A 426 -4.95 -17.62 -12.31
N ALA A 427 -5.24 -16.35 -12.33
CA ALA A 427 -4.79 -15.41 -11.30
C ALA A 427 -5.32 -15.84 -9.91
N LEU A 428 -6.60 -16.22 -9.82
CA LEU A 428 -7.17 -16.75 -8.58
C LEU A 428 -6.49 -18.06 -8.13
N GLY A 429 -5.95 -18.85 -9.07
CA GLY A 429 -5.15 -20.03 -8.74
C GLY A 429 -3.88 -19.69 -7.96
N TRP A 430 -3.12 -18.68 -8.39
CA TRP A 430 -1.96 -18.19 -7.64
C TRP A 430 -2.38 -17.55 -6.32
N ALA A 431 -3.40 -16.70 -6.29
CA ALA A 431 -3.92 -16.10 -5.06
C ALA A 431 -4.26 -17.17 -4.02
N THR A 432 -4.93 -18.26 -4.45
CA THR A 432 -5.28 -19.38 -3.57
C THR A 432 -4.05 -20.09 -3.02
N ALA A 433 -3.05 -20.38 -3.87
CA ALA A 433 -1.81 -21.02 -3.43
C ALA A 433 -1.05 -20.16 -2.40
N ARG A 434 -1.01 -18.83 -2.61
CA ARG A 434 -0.36 -17.91 -1.68
C ARG A 434 -1.10 -17.82 -0.34
N ALA A 435 -2.43 -17.70 -0.35
CA ALA A 435 -3.24 -17.68 0.87
C ALA A 435 -3.05 -18.97 1.69
N GLN A 436 -3.03 -20.13 1.02
CA GLN A 436 -2.76 -21.42 1.67
C GLN A 436 -1.35 -21.49 2.25
N SER A 437 -0.36 -20.97 1.53
CA SER A 437 1.02 -20.89 2.01
C SER A 437 1.15 -20.01 3.26
N LEU A 438 0.53 -18.82 3.26
CA LEU A 438 0.50 -17.93 4.42
C LEU A 438 -0.12 -18.63 5.63
N LEU A 439 -1.27 -19.27 5.47
CA LEU A 439 -1.91 -20.02 6.55
C LEU A 439 -1.04 -21.17 7.07
N ALA A 440 -0.37 -21.88 6.17
CA ALA A 440 0.56 -22.96 6.58
C ALA A 440 1.76 -22.40 7.37
N LEU A 441 2.30 -21.25 6.96
CA LEU A 441 3.37 -20.57 7.68
C LEU A 441 2.94 -20.17 9.09
N GLN A 442 1.75 -19.59 9.24
CA GLN A 442 1.18 -19.20 10.52
C GLN A 442 0.90 -20.37 11.46
N ASN A 443 0.60 -21.52 10.90
CA ASN A 443 0.30 -22.76 11.66
C ASN A 443 1.54 -23.60 11.98
N ARG A 444 2.74 -23.16 11.62
CA ARG A 444 3.98 -23.85 12.03
C ARG A 444 4.12 -23.91 13.55
N ALA A 445 4.74 -24.96 14.07
CA ALA A 445 4.95 -25.14 15.51
C ALA A 445 5.67 -23.93 16.12
N GLY A 446 5.10 -23.40 17.20
CA GLY A 446 5.62 -22.21 17.89
C GLY A 446 5.24 -20.86 17.26
N HIS A 447 4.49 -20.85 16.18
CA HIS A 447 3.98 -19.63 15.56
C HIS A 447 2.62 -19.21 16.12
N ASP A 448 2.54 -17.96 16.51
CA ASP A 448 1.33 -17.38 17.10
C ASP A 448 0.50 -16.55 16.09
N GLY A 449 0.56 -16.89 14.83
CA GLY A 449 -0.07 -16.13 13.74
C GLY A 449 0.93 -15.33 12.88
N ASN A 450 2.20 -15.28 13.30
CA ASN A 450 3.28 -14.68 12.53
C ASN A 450 3.78 -15.64 11.44
N ILE A 451 4.15 -15.12 10.27
CA ILE A 451 4.73 -15.90 9.17
C ILE A 451 6.26 -16.01 9.24
N TYR A 452 6.92 -15.14 9.97
CA TYR A 452 8.38 -15.15 10.13
C TYR A 452 8.84 -16.03 11.27
N GLN A 453 10.03 -16.62 11.11
CA GLN A 453 10.69 -17.39 12.17
C GLN A 453 11.78 -16.56 12.85
N PRO A 454 12.10 -16.85 14.12
CA PRO A 454 13.28 -16.29 14.74
C PRO A 454 14.52 -16.57 13.88
N GLY A 455 15.21 -15.51 13.48
CA GLY A 455 16.37 -15.60 12.59
C GLY A 455 16.14 -15.24 11.14
N ASP A 456 14.89 -15.19 10.67
CA ASP A 456 14.57 -14.57 9.39
C ASP A 456 14.99 -13.10 9.41
N TRP A 457 15.53 -12.61 8.28
CA TRP A 457 16.02 -11.24 8.21
C TRP A 457 14.92 -10.22 8.51
N THR A 458 13.76 -10.43 7.95
CA THR A 458 12.58 -9.59 8.10
C THR A 458 12.01 -9.61 9.52
N ALA A 459 12.14 -10.72 10.24
CA ALA A 459 11.76 -10.79 11.67
C ALA A 459 12.54 -9.83 12.58
N LYS A 460 13.63 -9.24 12.08
CA LYS A 460 14.43 -8.23 12.80
C LYS A 460 13.93 -6.81 12.57
N TYR A 461 13.11 -6.61 11.56
CA TYR A 461 12.58 -5.30 11.21
C TYR A 461 11.18 -5.17 11.77
N ARG A 462 11.04 -4.27 12.73
CA ARG A 462 9.73 -3.85 13.22
C ARG A 462 8.90 -3.34 12.06
N GLY A 463 7.64 -3.71 11.99
CA GLY A 463 6.73 -3.28 10.96
C GLY A 463 6.57 -4.23 9.78
N THR A 464 7.26 -5.36 9.77
CA THR A 464 7.14 -6.34 8.67
C THR A 464 5.87 -7.17 8.80
N ASP A 465 5.55 -7.62 10.01
CA ASP A 465 4.32 -8.39 10.25
C ASP A 465 3.08 -7.52 10.02
N GLU A 466 3.12 -6.28 10.48
CA GLU A 466 2.03 -5.31 10.34
C GLU A 466 1.80 -4.95 8.86
N LEU A 467 2.86 -4.91 8.05
CA LEU A 467 2.74 -4.72 6.60
C LEU A 467 2.00 -5.90 5.96
N ILE A 468 2.32 -7.13 6.37
CA ILE A 468 1.65 -8.33 5.89
C ILE A 468 0.18 -8.34 6.32
N PHE A 469 -0.11 -7.95 7.55
CA PHE A 469 -1.47 -7.82 8.04
C PHE A 469 -2.28 -6.82 7.20
N GLN A 470 -1.69 -5.68 6.87
CA GLN A 470 -2.31 -4.69 5.98
C GLN A 470 -2.58 -5.26 4.59
N SER A 471 -1.58 -5.89 3.96
CA SER A 471 -1.71 -6.46 2.62
C SER A 471 -2.77 -7.56 2.55
N ASN A 472 -2.79 -8.47 3.53
CA ASN A 472 -3.79 -9.53 3.61
C ASN A 472 -5.19 -8.98 3.88
N ALA A 473 -5.32 -7.93 4.70
CA ALA A 473 -6.59 -7.25 4.93
C ALA A 473 -7.10 -6.55 3.65
N GLN A 474 -6.21 -5.95 2.88
CA GLN A 474 -6.53 -5.39 1.56
C GLN A 474 -7.02 -6.48 0.60
N ALA A 475 -6.31 -7.61 0.52
CA ALA A 475 -6.72 -8.75 -0.30
C ALA A 475 -8.11 -9.26 0.11
N TRP A 476 -8.35 -9.38 1.40
CA TRP A 476 -9.65 -9.80 1.92
C TRP A 476 -10.76 -8.82 1.53
N MET A 477 -10.53 -7.52 1.70
CA MET A 477 -11.48 -6.46 1.32
C MET A 477 -11.79 -6.48 -0.19
N GLN A 478 -10.78 -6.65 -1.03
CA GLN A 478 -10.98 -6.80 -2.48
C GLN A 478 -11.84 -8.03 -2.80
N GLY A 479 -11.46 -9.21 -2.27
CA GLY A 479 -12.20 -10.45 -2.48
C GLY A 479 -13.65 -10.36 -2.00
N TRP A 480 -13.88 -9.74 -0.84
CA TRP A 480 -15.19 -9.51 -0.28
C TRP A 480 -16.07 -8.60 -1.15
N LEU A 481 -15.50 -7.48 -1.63
CA LEU A 481 -16.21 -6.57 -2.54
C LEU A 481 -16.53 -7.27 -3.89
N MET A 482 -15.58 -8.03 -4.44
CA MET A 482 -15.79 -8.79 -5.69
C MET A 482 -16.94 -9.80 -5.56
N GLN A 483 -16.90 -10.64 -4.53
CA GLN A 483 -17.91 -11.69 -4.32
C GLN A 483 -19.33 -11.17 -4.13
N ASN A 484 -19.44 -9.97 -3.57
CA ASN A 484 -20.72 -9.33 -3.32
C ASN A 484 -21.14 -8.35 -4.43
N HIS A 485 -20.41 -8.32 -5.56
CA HIS A 485 -20.66 -7.39 -6.68
C HIS A 485 -20.68 -5.92 -6.26
N LEU A 486 -19.84 -5.54 -5.31
CA LEU A 486 -19.76 -4.21 -4.72
C LEU A 486 -18.53 -3.42 -5.21
N MET A 487 -17.66 -4.05 -6.00
CA MET A 487 -16.58 -3.33 -6.68
C MET A 487 -17.17 -2.35 -7.68
N SER A 488 -16.59 -1.15 -7.71
CA SER A 488 -16.96 -0.13 -8.69
C SER A 488 -16.53 -0.52 -10.12
N PRO A 489 -17.27 -0.13 -11.14
CA PRO A 489 -16.83 -0.31 -12.53
C PRO A 489 -15.68 0.65 -12.87
N VAL A 490 -14.87 0.27 -13.87
CA VAL A 490 -13.91 1.18 -14.47
C VAL A 490 -14.64 2.25 -15.28
N GLY A 491 -14.28 3.50 -15.08
CA GLY A 491 -14.82 4.67 -15.77
C GLY A 491 -13.73 5.55 -16.37
N ASP A 492 -14.12 6.47 -17.22
CA ASP A 492 -13.22 7.38 -17.93
C ASP A 492 -12.92 8.67 -17.14
N HIS A 493 -13.35 8.72 -15.91
CA HIS A 493 -13.19 9.89 -15.02
C HIS A 493 -13.30 9.49 -13.54
N TRP A 494 -12.82 10.37 -12.69
CA TRP A 494 -13.06 10.31 -11.24
C TRP A 494 -14.47 10.79 -10.92
N GLY A 495 -15.07 10.22 -9.90
CA GLY A 495 -16.33 10.70 -9.36
C GLY A 495 -17.39 9.60 -9.17
N PRO A 496 -18.58 9.98 -8.71
CA PRO A 496 -19.61 9.02 -8.33
C PRO A 496 -20.10 8.18 -9.51
N VAL A 497 -20.36 6.91 -9.24
CA VAL A 497 -21.00 6.00 -10.21
C VAL A 497 -22.40 6.50 -10.49
N ARG A 498 -22.71 6.82 -11.76
CA ARG A 498 -24.02 7.29 -12.19
C ARG A 498 -24.97 6.10 -12.30
N GLY A 499 -26.14 6.18 -11.67
CA GLY A 499 -27.26 5.29 -11.94
C GLY A 499 -27.32 3.97 -11.17
N GLY A 500 -26.71 3.89 -9.96
CA GLY A 500 -26.94 2.80 -9.03
C GLY A 500 -27.82 3.26 -7.87
N GLY A 501 -29.12 3.19 -8.03
CA GLY A 501 -30.10 3.31 -6.95
C GLY A 501 -30.38 1.93 -6.38
#